data_0cd1483076872f63f1d95cb3f598b18e
#
_entry.id   0cd1483076872f63f1d95cb3f598b18e
#
_cell.length_a   1.000
_cell.length_b   1.000
_cell.length_c   1.000
_cell.angle_alpha   90.00
_cell.angle_beta   90.00
_cell.angle_gamma   90.00
#
_symmetry.space_group_name_H-M   'P 1'
#
loop_
_entity.id
_entity.type
_entity.pdbx_description
1 polymer ?
#
loop_
_entity_poly.entity_id
_entity_poly.type
_entity_poly.pdbx_seq_one_letter_code
_entity_poly.pdbx_strand_id
1 'polypeptide(L)'
;MTIQKKLKVCWPNSEASFVGNAYGYNHHNAMMRKHLGRHVEYDEDAQIVVQIVPADKFVPILGKFNVLFTMWEFLDLPQSYIDGINKADLILVPCSFCKDLFKRYTTKPVEVCWEGVDPEIYRYHERKPTVPFRFLWVGAPNPRKGYQLILESVKLIEQMEGVEMYIKTTVPKMNWIQFFVNAWKKRKEIFGNEFRRQSLWRMLARIPRPQLADKVLTYGRHKNIIFDTRKLPIEDLIELYNSAHCFILPSYGEGWGLTLSEAMATGAPCVATKHTGTADFFDEGVGYVIEHEERLQELKNYKLTTKGYTPDTNSMVKEMFAVMRDYKKALKKGRAASIRILKDFTWEKSAHRMHEILRRYEPCQSLQSPT
;
A
#
# COMPACT_ATOMS: atom_id res chain seq x y z
N MET A 1 -26.78 -2.70 34.49
CA MET A 1 -25.72 -2.55 33.49
C MET A 1 -25.65 -1.06 33.12
N THR A 2 -24.62 -0.38 33.56
CA THR A 2 -24.40 1.02 33.23
C THR A 2 -24.04 1.07 31.75
N ILE A 3 -24.90 1.66 30.91
CA ILE A 3 -24.59 1.89 29.49
C ILE A 3 -23.39 2.83 29.46
N GLN A 4 -22.21 2.31 29.15
CA GLN A 4 -21.01 3.10 29.02
C GLN A 4 -21.21 4.03 27.81
N LYS A 5 -21.20 5.34 28.07
CA LYS A 5 -21.38 6.36 27.02
C LYS A 5 -20.32 6.16 25.95
N LYS A 6 -20.74 6.10 24.68
CA LYS A 6 -19.79 6.01 23.57
C LYS A 6 -18.93 7.27 23.51
N LEU A 7 -17.63 7.07 23.19
CA LEU A 7 -16.72 8.17 22.92
C LEU A 7 -17.21 8.96 21.70
N LYS A 8 -17.29 10.28 21.80
CA LYS A 8 -17.64 11.15 20.68
C LYS A 8 -16.41 11.59 19.91
N VAL A 9 -16.49 11.52 18.59
CA VAL A 9 -15.38 11.84 17.69
C VAL A 9 -15.87 12.68 16.52
N CYS A 10 -15.24 13.82 16.28
CA CYS A 10 -15.42 14.62 15.08
C CYS A 10 -14.55 14.04 13.96
N TRP A 11 -15.14 13.82 12.78
CA TRP A 11 -14.45 13.25 11.62
C TRP A 11 -14.72 14.13 10.39
N PRO A 12 -14.03 15.28 10.25
CA PRO A 12 -14.38 16.32 9.29
C PRO A 12 -14.20 15.92 7.82
N ASN A 13 -13.33 14.92 7.53
CA ASN A 13 -13.00 14.48 6.17
C ASN A 13 -13.78 13.22 5.76
N SER A 14 -15.07 13.13 6.13
CA SER A 14 -15.91 11.96 5.86
C SER A 14 -16.07 11.63 4.37
N GLU A 15 -15.93 12.62 3.50
CA GLU A 15 -16.03 12.53 2.05
C GLU A 15 -14.76 13.09 1.38
N ALA A 16 -13.60 12.90 1.97
CA ALA A 16 -12.36 13.44 1.44
C ALA A 16 -12.13 12.94 0.02
N SER A 17 -12.63 13.67 -0.94
CA SER A 17 -12.21 13.65 -2.33
C SER A 17 -10.79 14.22 -2.38
N PHE A 18 -9.79 13.44 -1.94
CA PHE A 18 -8.43 13.76 -2.31
C PHE A 18 -8.32 13.66 -3.83
N VAL A 19 -8.38 14.83 -4.47
CA VAL A 19 -8.13 14.95 -5.90
C VAL A 19 -6.70 14.48 -6.15
N GLY A 20 -6.53 13.32 -6.80
CA GLY A 20 -5.24 12.75 -7.14
C GLY A 20 -5.08 11.28 -6.74
N ASN A 21 -3.85 10.77 -6.78
CA ASN A 21 -3.48 9.36 -6.57
C ASN A 21 -3.56 8.87 -5.10
N ALA A 22 -4.43 9.44 -4.27
CA ALA A 22 -4.56 9.14 -2.84
C ALA A 22 -5.51 7.96 -2.53
N TYR A 23 -5.62 6.98 -3.44
CA TYR A 23 -6.49 5.81 -3.24
C TYR A 23 -6.26 5.11 -1.88
N GLY A 24 -5.00 4.98 -1.45
CA GLY A 24 -4.65 4.35 -0.17
C GLY A 24 -5.26 5.11 1.03
N TYR A 25 -5.08 6.44 1.08
CA TYR A 25 -5.66 7.25 2.15
C TYR A 25 -7.20 7.25 2.13
N ASN A 26 -7.81 7.30 0.95
CA ASN A 26 -9.27 7.27 0.84
C ASN A 26 -9.85 5.93 1.31
N HIS A 27 -9.23 4.82 0.90
CA HIS A 27 -9.62 3.48 1.34
C HIS A 27 -9.45 3.33 2.85
N HIS A 28 -8.28 3.72 3.39
CA HIS A 28 -8.01 3.71 4.83
C HIS A 28 -9.06 4.52 5.59
N ASN A 29 -9.32 5.76 5.17
CA ASN A 29 -10.31 6.63 5.80
C ASN A 29 -11.71 5.98 5.82
N ALA A 30 -12.17 5.44 4.70
CA ALA A 30 -13.48 4.80 4.59
C ALA A 30 -13.59 3.56 5.50
N MET A 31 -12.59 2.69 5.46
CA MET A 31 -12.59 1.44 6.23
C MET A 31 -12.45 1.69 7.73
N MET A 32 -11.54 2.58 8.14
CA MET A 32 -11.37 2.93 9.54
C MET A 32 -12.64 3.56 10.10
N ARG A 33 -13.25 4.52 9.40
CA ARG A 33 -14.49 5.17 9.82
C ARG A 33 -15.64 4.15 9.94
N LYS A 34 -15.79 3.25 8.96
CA LYS A 34 -16.81 2.18 8.99
C LYS A 34 -16.71 1.33 10.25
N HIS A 35 -15.51 0.85 10.57
CA HIS A 35 -15.31 -0.08 11.70
C HIS A 35 -15.27 0.65 13.06
N LEU A 36 -14.67 1.84 13.11
CA LEU A 36 -14.62 2.63 14.34
C LEU A 36 -16.02 3.10 14.78
N GLY A 37 -16.97 3.34 13.86
CA GLY A 37 -18.36 3.72 14.16
C GLY A 37 -19.11 2.69 15.03
N ARG A 38 -18.60 1.47 15.15
CA ARG A 38 -19.13 0.48 16.11
C ARG A 38 -18.78 0.83 17.56
N HIS A 39 -17.68 1.55 17.78
CA HIS A 39 -17.09 1.86 19.07
C HIS A 39 -17.33 3.32 19.50
N VAL A 40 -17.52 4.23 18.57
CA VAL A 40 -17.69 5.66 18.82
C VAL A 40 -19.01 6.20 18.26
N GLU A 41 -19.39 7.39 18.69
CA GLU A 41 -20.43 8.22 18.09
C GLU A 41 -19.75 9.34 17.28
N TYR A 42 -20.15 9.54 16.01
CA TYR A 42 -19.67 10.66 15.22
C TYR A 42 -20.49 11.90 15.51
N ASP A 43 -19.82 12.96 15.95
CA ASP A 43 -20.41 14.22 16.37
C ASP A 43 -19.49 15.38 15.94
N GLU A 44 -19.99 16.32 15.16
CA GLU A 44 -19.20 17.44 14.65
C GLU A 44 -18.70 18.36 15.77
N ASP A 45 -19.44 18.42 16.89
CA ASP A 45 -19.07 19.22 18.06
C ASP A 45 -18.10 18.50 19.03
N ALA A 46 -17.81 17.22 18.79
CA ALA A 46 -16.91 16.45 19.63
C ALA A 46 -15.55 17.12 19.82
N GLN A 47 -14.99 16.96 21.03
CA GLN A 47 -13.68 17.53 21.39
C GLN A 47 -12.49 16.83 20.73
N ILE A 48 -12.63 15.54 20.42
CA ILE A 48 -11.58 14.77 19.70
C ILE A 48 -11.88 14.83 18.21
N VAL A 49 -10.90 15.34 17.45
CA VAL A 49 -10.98 15.43 15.98
C VAL A 49 -9.98 14.45 15.37
N VAL A 50 -10.44 13.58 14.47
CA VAL A 50 -9.58 12.62 13.78
C VAL A 50 -9.52 12.96 12.29
N GLN A 51 -8.29 13.11 11.76
CA GLN A 51 -8.03 13.31 10.34
C GLN A 51 -7.02 12.28 9.83
N ILE A 52 -7.39 11.53 8.78
CA ILE A 52 -6.50 10.60 8.07
C ILE A 52 -6.04 11.25 6.78
N VAL A 53 -4.89 11.91 6.82
CA VAL A 53 -4.37 12.75 5.72
C VAL A 53 -2.84 12.72 5.68
N PRO A 54 -2.20 13.02 4.53
CA PRO A 54 -0.78 13.36 4.51
C PRO A 54 -0.48 14.51 5.46
N ALA A 55 0.63 14.46 6.21
CA ALA A 55 0.93 15.44 7.26
C ALA A 55 1.03 16.87 6.73
N ASP A 56 1.52 17.05 5.50
CA ASP A 56 1.59 18.37 4.82
C ASP A 56 0.22 18.96 4.43
N LYS A 57 -0.85 18.17 4.57
CA LYS A 57 -2.25 18.57 4.31
C LYS A 57 -3.08 18.69 5.59
N PHE A 58 -2.45 18.42 6.74
CA PHE A 58 -3.15 18.48 8.02
C PHE A 58 -3.48 19.91 8.45
N VAL A 59 -4.74 20.13 8.80
CA VAL A 59 -5.22 21.43 9.32
C VAL A 59 -5.92 21.19 10.66
N PRO A 60 -5.32 21.62 11.78
CA PRO A 60 -5.92 21.44 13.10
C PRO A 60 -7.16 22.32 13.27
N ILE A 61 -8.14 21.83 14.04
CA ILE A 61 -9.30 22.61 14.47
C ILE A 61 -8.99 23.21 15.84
N LEU A 62 -8.99 24.55 15.92
CA LEU A 62 -8.66 25.28 17.12
C LEU A 62 -9.62 24.95 18.28
N GLY A 63 -9.08 24.84 19.49
CA GLY A 63 -9.85 24.52 20.70
C GLY A 63 -10.29 23.08 20.83
N LYS A 64 -9.87 22.19 19.90
CA LYS A 64 -10.16 20.75 19.96
C LYS A 64 -8.87 19.94 20.09
N PHE A 65 -8.96 18.70 20.54
CA PHE A 65 -7.87 17.73 20.57
C PHE A 65 -7.73 17.08 19.19
N ASN A 66 -6.64 17.38 18.51
CA ASN A 66 -6.43 17.06 17.11
C ASN A 66 -5.58 15.79 16.94
N VAL A 67 -6.14 14.74 16.37
CA VAL A 67 -5.49 13.48 16.05
C VAL A 67 -5.21 13.42 14.56
N LEU A 68 -3.94 13.32 14.21
CA LEU A 68 -3.48 13.12 12.84
C LEU A 68 -3.13 11.65 12.64
N PHE A 69 -3.77 10.99 11.70
CA PHE A 69 -3.32 9.68 11.20
C PHE A 69 -2.62 9.88 9.87
N THR A 70 -1.33 9.54 9.82
CA THR A 70 -0.50 9.73 8.62
C THR A 70 0.59 8.68 8.52
N MET A 71 1.27 8.62 7.38
CA MET A 71 2.36 7.67 7.09
C MET A 71 3.43 8.32 6.21
N TRP A 72 4.60 7.68 6.20
CA TRP A 72 5.71 8.05 5.35
C TRP A 72 6.53 6.81 5.00
N GLU A 73 7.16 6.80 3.81
CA GLU A 73 7.77 5.60 3.26
C GLU A 73 9.29 5.68 3.06
N PHE A 74 9.93 6.80 3.45
CA PHE A 74 11.37 7.02 3.32
C PHE A 74 12.02 7.29 4.68
N LEU A 75 13.37 7.34 4.74
CA LEU A 75 14.11 7.35 5.99
C LEU A 75 14.20 8.74 6.68
N ASP A 76 13.86 9.82 5.97
CA ASP A 76 13.79 11.18 6.52
C ASP A 76 12.49 11.86 6.12
N LEU A 77 12.00 12.77 6.98
CA LEU A 77 10.79 13.55 6.73
C LEU A 77 11.13 14.89 6.04
N PRO A 78 10.34 15.32 5.05
CA PRO A 78 10.43 16.67 4.53
C PRO A 78 9.90 17.70 5.56
N GLN A 79 10.38 18.92 5.49
CA GLN A 79 10.00 19.97 6.45
C GLN A 79 8.49 20.16 6.54
N SER A 80 7.77 20.10 5.42
CA SER A 80 6.30 20.21 5.40
C SER A 80 5.57 19.12 6.21
N TYR A 81 6.15 17.90 6.28
CA TYR A 81 5.63 16.84 7.14
C TYR A 81 5.96 17.08 8.61
N ILE A 82 7.19 17.55 8.91
CA ILE A 82 7.60 17.93 10.26
C ILE A 82 6.69 19.03 10.81
N ASP A 83 6.41 20.05 10.01
CA ASP A 83 5.49 21.13 10.37
C ASP A 83 4.07 20.61 10.61
N GLY A 84 3.61 19.66 9.79
CA GLY A 84 2.29 19.06 9.90
C GLY A 84 2.13 18.25 11.18
N ILE A 85 3.06 17.30 11.46
CA ILE A 85 2.96 16.45 12.66
C ILE A 85 3.05 17.24 13.97
N ASN A 86 3.79 18.37 13.99
CA ASN A 86 3.91 19.19 15.17
C ASN A 86 2.68 20.06 15.48
N LYS A 87 1.72 20.14 14.55
CA LYS A 87 0.40 20.78 14.78
C LYS A 87 -0.62 19.84 15.43
N ALA A 88 -0.37 18.53 15.44
CA ALA A 88 -1.25 17.55 16.05
C ALA A 88 -0.99 17.42 17.55
N ASP A 89 -2.02 17.00 18.30
CA ASP A 89 -1.89 16.65 19.72
C ASP A 89 -1.51 15.17 19.90
N LEU A 90 -1.96 14.33 18.98
CA LEU A 90 -1.65 12.90 18.90
C LEU A 90 -1.43 12.52 17.43
N ILE A 91 -0.40 11.72 17.18
CA ILE A 91 -0.09 11.19 15.86
C ILE A 91 -0.32 9.68 15.87
N LEU A 92 -1.15 9.20 14.95
CA LEU A 92 -1.32 7.78 14.65
C LEU A 92 -0.57 7.42 13.39
N VAL A 93 0.07 6.28 13.39
CA VAL A 93 0.84 5.77 12.25
C VAL A 93 0.56 4.29 12.03
N PRO A 94 0.63 3.77 10.77
CA PRO A 94 0.23 2.39 10.50
C PRO A 94 1.27 1.33 10.91
N CYS A 95 2.51 1.70 11.21
CA CYS A 95 3.57 0.72 11.47
C CYS A 95 4.64 1.22 12.42
N SER A 96 5.43 0.29 12.95
CA SER A 96 6.54 0.56 13.87
C SER A 96 7.60 1.46 13.24
N PHE A 97 7.93 1.24 11.97
CA PHE A 97 8.86 2.09 11.23
C PHE A 97 8.43 3.57 11.24
N CYS A 98 7.18 3.87 10.92
CA CYS A 98 6.67 5.24 10.96
C CYS A 98 6.72 5.82 12.37
N LYS A 99 6.42 5.03 13.40
CA LYS A 99 6.52 5.48 14.80
C LYS A 99 7.94 5.90 15.16
N ASP A 100 8.94 5.07 14.85
CA ASP A 100 10.34 5.34 15.15
C ASP A 100 10.89 6.51 14.34
N LEU A 101 10.50 6.61 13.08
CA LEU A 101 10.84 7.73 12.23
C LEU A 101 10.28 9.05 12.77
N PHE A 102 8.98 9.10 13.06
CA PHE A 102 8.32 10.35 13.46
C PHE A 102 8.79 10.84 14.82
N LYS A 103 9.06 9.95 15.76
CA LYS A 103 9.64 10.28 17.08
C LYS A 103 10.98 11.03 17.01
N ARG A 104 11.68 10.98 15.89
CA ARG A 104 12.91 11.75 15.69
C ARG A 104 12.66 13.25 15.46
N TYR A 105 11.43 13.62 15.10
CA TYR A 105 11.06 14.96 14.64
C TYR A 105 9.98 15.64 15.48
N THR A 106 9.44 14.95 16.50
CA THR A 106 8.40 15.51 17.37
C THR A 106 8.48 14.95 18.78
N THR A 107 8.07 15.78 19.76
CA THR A 107 7.85 15.37 21.16
C THR A 107 6.39 14.96 21.42
N LYS A 108 5.52 15.10 20.42
CA LYS A 108 4.11 14.71 20.53
C LYS A 108 3.98 13.17 20.64
N PRO A 109 2.92 12.66 21.27
CA PRO A 109 2.65 11.24 21.30
C PRO A 109 2.52 10.66 19.88
N VAL A 110 3.24 9.56 19.60
CA VAL A 110 3.14 8.80 18.35
C VAL A 110 2.77 7.35 18.70
N GLU A 111 1.63 6.90 18.21
CA GLU A 111 1.10 5.57 18.50
C GLU A 111 0.85 4.77 17.21
N VAL A 112 1.16 3.47 17.26
CA VAL A 112 0.87 2.56 16.15
C VAL A 112 -0.60 2.13 16.19
N CYS A 113 -1.24 2.33 15.05
CA CYS A 113 -2.58 1.83 14.75
C CYS A 113 -2.53 1.28 13.32
N TRP A 114 -2.52 -0.04 13.17
CA TRP A 114 -2.32 -0.68 11.87
C TRP A 114 -3.41 -0.34 10.85
N GLU A 115 -3.13 -0.53 9.58
CA GLU A 115 -4.17 -0.75 8.58
C GLU A 115 -4.59 -2.23 8.64
N GLY A 116 -5.69 -2.58 8.00
CA GLY A 116 -6.22 -3.93 8.09
C GLY A 116 -6.78 -4.46 6.78
N VAL A 117 -7.26 -5.70 6.83
CA VAL A 117 -8.10 -6.30 5.79
C VAL A 117 -9.50 -6.57 6.36
N ASP A 118 -10.50 -6.63 5.48
CA ASP A 118 -11.84 -7.09 5.85
C ASP A 118 -11.90 -8.62 5.63
N PRO A 119 -12.02 -9.45 6.69
CA PRO A 119 -12.05 -10.90 6.57
C PRO A 119 -13.34 -11.42 5.90
N GLU A 120 -14.39 -10.59 5.79
CA GLU A 120 -15.58 -10.92 5.01
C GLU A 120 -15.31 -10.84 3.50
N ILE A 121 -14.36 -10.00 3.11
CA ILE A 121 -13.97 -9.73 1.74
C ILE A 121 -12.80 -10.62 1.34
N TYR A 122 -11.68 -10.54 2.07
CA TYR A 122 -10.44 -11.26 1.74
C TYR A 122 -10.32 -12.53 2.59
N ARG A 123 -10.89 -13.64 2.07
CA ARG A 123 -10.87 -14.94 2.73
C ARG A 123 -9.77 -15.83 2.20
N TYR A 124 -9.29 -16.76 3.01
CA TYR A 124 -8.38 -17.80 2.53
C TYR A 124 -9.02 -18.56 1.35
N HIS A 125 -8.28 -18.66 0.26
CA HIS A 125 -8.62 -19.42 -0.93
C HIS A 125 -7.59 -20.53 -1.16
N GLU A 126 -8.05 -21.78 -1.26
CA GLU A 126 -7.18 -22.91 -1.56
C GLU A 126 -6.74 -22.88 -3.02
N ARG A 127 -5.42 -22.94 -3.24
CA ARG A 127 -4.82 -22.89 -4.58
C ARG A 127 -4.28 -24.25 -4.99
N LYS A 128 -4.37 -24.52 -6.29
CA LYS A 128 -3.78 -25.71 -6.92
C LYS A 128 -2.77 -25.27 -7.97
N PRO A 129 -1.71 -26.08 -8.22
CA PRO A 129 -0.83 -25.82 -9.34
C PRO A 129 -1.62 -25.99 -10.64
N THR A 130 -1.75 -24.92 -11.39
CA THR A 130 -2.41 -24.91 -12.71
C THR A 130 -1.51 -24.24 -13.73
N VAL A 131 -1.79 -24.46 -15.01
CA VAL A 131 -1.10 -23.80 -16.12
C VAL A 131 -2.11 -22.90 -16.83
N PRO A 132 -1.75 -21.64 -17.10
CA PRO A 132 -0.46 -20.98 -16.82
C PRO A 132 -0.25 -20.68 -15.33
N PHE A 133 1.03 -20.72 -14.88
CA PHE A 133 1.41 -20.25 -13.55
C PHE A 133 1.38 -18.72 -13.53
N ARG A 134 0.47 -18.15 -12.75
CA ARG A 134 0.21 -16.70 -12.73
C ARG A 134 0.97 -15.98 -11.62
N PHE A 135 1.87 -15.09 -12.03
CA PHE A 135 2.37 -14.03 -11.17
C PHE A 135 1.45 -12.81 -11.23
N LEU A 136 1.17 -12.19 -10.09
CA LEU A 136 0.31 -11.02 -10.00
C LEU A 136 1.04 -9.85 -9.33
N TRP A 137 0.95 -8.68 -9.94
CA TRP A 137 1.26 -7.41 -9.32
C TRP A 137 0.05 -6.48 -9.38
N VAL A 138 -0.28 -5.82 -8.25
CA VAL A 138 -1.39 -4.87 -8.14
C VAL A 138 -0.87 -3.54 -7.59
N GLY A 139 -1.02 -2.46 -8.33
CA GLY A 139 -0.57 -1.16 -7.87
C GLY A 139 -0.66 -0.04 -8.90
N ALA A 140 -0.50 1.20 -8.45
CA ALA A 140 -0.29 2.32 -9.35
C ALA A 140 1.08 2.19 -10.04
N PRO A 141 1.24 2.64 -11.31
CA PRO A 141 2.49 2.54 -12.07
C PRO A 141 3.47 3.62 -11.60
N ASN A 142 3.93 3.51 -10.38
CA ASN A 142 4.77 4.47 -9.70
C ASN A 142 6.08 3.79 -9.30
N PRO A 143 7.24 4.48 -9.43
CA PRO A 143 8.56 3.92 -9.10
C PRO A 143 8.62 3.31 -7.70
N ARG A 144 8.02 3.95 -6.71
CA ARG A 144 8.02 3.46 -5.32
C ARG A 144 7.40 2.07 -5.16
N LYS A 145 6.39 1.73 -5.97
CA LYS A 145 5.76 0.39 -5.98
C LYS A 145 6.56 -0.67 -6.74
N GLY A 146 7.77 -0.35 -7.19
CA GLY A 146 8.65 -1.27 -7.90
C GLY A 146 8.16 -1.63 -9.31
N TYR A 147 7.33 -0.78 -9.92
CA TYR A 147 6.77 -1.03 -11.25
C TYR A 147 7.83 -1.32 -12.31
N GLN A 148 8.99 -0.62 -12.25
CA GLN A 148 10.10 -0.85 -13.18
C GLN A 148 10.69 -2.25 -13.05
N LEU A 149 10.82 -2.77 -11.82
CA LEU A 149 11.34 -4.11 -11.57
C LEU A 149 10.39 -5.19 -12.12
N ILE A 150 9.08 -4.95 -12.01
CA ILE A 150 8.07 -5.80 -12.66
C ILE A 150 8.25 -5.80 -14.18
N LEU A 151 8.46 -4.63 -14.81
CA LEU A 151 8.69 -4.55 -16.25
C LEU A 151 10.01 -5.22 -16.69
N GLU A 152 11.01 -5.26 -15.82
CA GLU A 152 12.25 -6.00 -16.08
C GLU A 152 12.01 -7.51 -16.05
N SER A 153 11.22 -8.02 -15.09
CA SER A 153 10.88 -9.44 -15.00
C SER A 153 10.01 -9.92 -16.17
N VAL A 154 9.23 -9.03 -16.78
CA VAL A 154 8.41 -9.33 -17.97
C VAL A 154 9.26 -9.89 -19.11
N LYS A 155 10.51 -9.40 -19.30
CA LYS A 155 11.41 -9.88 -20.37
C LYS A 155 11.77 -11.37 -20.22
N LEU A 156 11.83 -11.86 -19.00
CA LEU A 156 12.08 -13.27 -18.73
C LEU A 156 10.81 -14.09 -18.94
N ILE A 157 9.69 -13.62 -18.39
CA ILE A 157 8.41 -14.34 -18.42
C ILE A 157 7.84 -14.41 -19.84
N GLU A 158 8.02 -13.39 -20.69
CA GLU A 158 7.52 -13.41 -22.08
C GLU A 158 8.10 -14.57 -22.92
N GLN A 159 9.27 -15.13 -22.52
CA GLN A 159 9.91 -16.26 -23.18
C GLN A 159 9.47 -17.61 -22.62
N MET A 160 8.70 -17.63 -21.52
CA MET A 160 8.34 -18.88 -20.81
C MET A 160 6.95 -19.33 -21.23
N GLU A 161 6.85 -20.58 -21.69
CA GLU A 161 5.55 -21.22 -21.91
C GLU A 161 4.94 -21.66 -20.58
N GLY A 162 3.63 -21.55 -20.43
CA GLY A 162 2.93 -21.95 -19.22
C GLY A 162 3.13 -21.05 -18.00
N VAL A 163 3.74 -19.87 -18.16
CA VAL A 163 3.90 -18.85 -17.13
C VAL A 163 3.34 -17.52 -17.62
N GLU A 164 2.61 -16.81 -16.78
CA GLU A 164 2.12 -15.48 -17.11
C GLU A 164 2.40 -14.45 -16.03
N MET A 165 2.54 -13.19 -16.44
CA MET A 165 2.58 -12.03 -15.55
C MET A 165 1.33 -11.20 -15.74
N TYR A 166 0.53 -11.09 -14.69
CA TYR A 166 -0.65 -10.22 -14.66
C TYR A 166 -0.33 -8.94 -13.90
N ILE A 167 -0.43 -7.80 -14.58
CA ILE A 167 -0.13 -6.47 -14.05
C ILE A 167 -1.44 -5.70 -13.96
N LYS A 168 -2.03 -5.68 -12.77
CA LYS A 168 -3.21 -4.87 -12.47
C LYS A 168 -2.77 -3.47 -12.05
N THR A 169 -3.13 -2.48 -12.85
CA THR A 169 -2.68 -1.11 -12.63
C THR A 169 -3.78 -0.11 -12.95
N THR A 170 -3.52 1.15 -12.72
CA THR A 170 -4.39 2.25 -13.15
C THR A 170 -3.67 3.07 -14.22
N VAL A 171 -4.43 3.62 -15.13
CA VAL A 171 -3.88 4.59 -16.08
C VAL A 171 -3.95 5.97 -15.41
N PRO A 172 -2.83 6.64 -15.18
CA PRO A 172 -2.86 8.01 -14.68
C PRO A 172 -3.67 8.89 -15.63
N LYS A 173 -4.54 9.76 -15.14
CA LYS A 173 -5.21 10.81 -15.92
C LYS A 173 -4.23 11.86 -16.49
N MET A 174 -2.97 11.52 -16.57
CA MET A 174 -1.88 12.39 -16.98
C MET A 174 -1.85 12.54 -18.49
N ASN A 175 -1.49 13.73 -18.95
CA ASN A 175 -1.21 14.01 -20.36
C ASN A 175 -0.12 13.03 -20.85
N TRP A 176 -0.52 12.05 -21.64
CA TRP A 176 0.32 10.96 -22.15
C TRP A 176 1.58 11.44 -22.88
N ILE A 177 1.50 12.62 -23.51
CA ILE A 177 2.63 13.27 -24.12
C ILE A 177 3.72 13.54 -23.09
N GLN A 178 3.34 14.02 -21.89
CA GLN A 178 4.27 14.30 -20.81
C GLN A 178 4.87 13.00 -20.22
N PHE A 179 4.08 11.94 -20.09
CA PHE A 179 4.57 10.62 -19.66
C PHE A 179 5.60 10.07 -20.66
N PHE A 180 5.29 10.10 -21.96
CA PHE A 180 6.22 9.62 -23.00
C PHE A 180 7.44 10.52 -23.13
N VAL A 181 7.30 11.83 -23.03
CA VAL A 181 8.43 12.78 -23.04
C VAL A 181 9.32 12.56 -21.82
N ASN A 182 8.76 12.34 -20.64
CA ASN A 182 9.52 12.08 -19.42
C ASN A 182 10.18 10.69 -19.44
N ALA A 183 9.47 9.67 -19.90
CA ALA A 183 10.04 8.33 -20.11
C ALA A 183 11.13 8.34 -21.20
N TRP A 184 10.94 9.11 -22.29
CA TRP A 184 11.94 9.32 -23.33
C TRP A 184 13.17 10.08 -22.83
N LYS A 185 12.99 11.13 -22.03
CA LYS A 185 14.10 11.88 -21.40
C LYS A 185 14.89 11.02 -20.42
N LYS A 186 14.22 10.17 -19.65
CA LYS A 186 14.82 9.27 -18.65
C LYS A 186 15.31 7.92 -19.22
N ARG A 187 15.13 7.66 -20.52
CA ARG A 187 15.45 6.37 -21.14
C ARG A 187 16.89 5.87 -20.91
N LYS A 188 17.86 6.78 -20.83
CA LYS A 188 19.27 6.46 -20.55
C LYS A 188 19.51 6.14 -19.07
N GLU A 189 18.83 6.82 -18.16
CA GLU A 189 18.94 6.61 -16.72
C GLU A 189 18.27 5.30 -16.29
N ILE A 190 17.13 4.95 -16.93
CA ILE A 190 16.31 3.79 -16.55
C ILE A 190 16.81 2.50 -17.21
N PHE A 191 17.33 2.56 -18.44
CA PHE A 191 17.58 1.38 -19.28
C PHE A 191 19.05 1.16 -19.68
N GLY A 192 20.00 2.00 -19.26
CA GLY A 192 21.40 1.88 -19.66
C GLY A 192 21.60 1.95 -21.19
N ASN A 193 22.84 1.72 -21.64
CA ASN A 193 23.19 1.78 -23.09
C ASN A 193 22.79 0.52 -23.91
N GLU A 194 22.33 -0.56 -23.24
CA GLU A 194 22.07 -1.86 -23.90
C GLU A 194 20.60 -2.11 -24.29
N PHE A 195 19.71 -1.18 -24.03
CA PHE A 195 18.31 -1.38 -24.42
C PHE A 195 18.13 -1.32 -25.94
N ARG A 196 18.30 -2.46 -26.58
CA ARG A 196 17.96 -2.63 -28.02
C ARG A 196 16.44 -2.50 -28.20
N ARG A 197 16.06 -1.36 -28.57
CA ARG A 197 15.01 -0.74 -29.40
C ARG A 197 13.72 -1.52 -29.76
N GLN A 198 13.45 -2.78 -29.42
CA GLN A 198 12.47 -3.46 -30.27
C GLN A 198 11.19 -4.01 -29.66
N SER A 199 11.09 -4.38 -28.40
CA SER A 199 9.84 -5.06 -27.96
C SER A 199 8.83 -4.18 -27.24
N LEU A 200 9.14 -3.66 -26.06
CA LEU A 200 8.16 -2.97 -25.24
C LEU A 200 7.73 -1.60 -25.81
N TRP A 201 8.68 -0.84 -26.37
CA TRP A 201 8.40 0.49 -26.94
C TRP A 201 7.66 0.45 -28.26
N ARG A 202 7.94 -0.53 -29.13
CA ARG A 202 7.14 -0.76 -30.34
C ARG A 202 5.71 -1.19 -29.99
N MET A 203 5.58 -1.92 -28.92
CA MET A 203 4.32 -2.39 -28.38
C MET A 203 3.47 -1.22 -27.86
N LEU A 204 4.01 -0.41 -26.95
CA LEU A 204 3.32 0.74 -26.35
C LEU A 204 3.06 1.88 -27.38
N ALA A 205 3.95 2.04 -28.36
CA ALA A 205 3.79 3.05 -29.42
C ALA A 205 2.74 2.67 -30.48
N ARG A 206 2.38 1.39 -30.61
CA ARG A 206 1.37 0.92 -31.57
C ARG A 206 -0.07 0.99 -31.05
N ILE A 207 -0.26 1.26 -29.76
CA ILE A 207 -1.60 1.32 -29.17
C ILE A 207 -2.16 2.75 -29.35
N PRO A 208 -3.29 2.94 -30.04
CA PRO A 208 -3.95 4.23 -30.11
C PRO A 208 -4.35 4.74 -28.72
N ARG A 209 -3.96 5.94 -28.40
CA ARG A 209 -3.92 6.57 -27.07
C ARG A 209 -5.24 6.65 -26.27
N PRO A 210 -6.43 6.84 -26.86
CA PRO A 210 -7.69 6.80 -26.11
C PRO A 210 -8.10 5.40 -25.66
N GLN A 211 -7.42 4.36 -26.15
CA GLN A 211 -7.81 2.96 -26.00
C GLN A 211 -7.14 2.24 -24.84
N LEU A 212 -6.23 2.89 -24.07
CA LEU A 212 -5.52 2.25 -22.94
C LEU A 212 -6.28 2.33 -21.61
N ALA A 213 -7.22 3.26 -21.49
CA ALA A 213 -8.03 3.36 -20.28
C ALA A 213 -9.11 2.27 -20.29
N ASP A 214 -9.30 1.62 -19.13
CA ASP A 214 -10.35 0.65 -18.90
C ASP A 214 -10.30 -0.60 -19.80
N LYS A 215 -9.10 -1.17 -20.01
CA LYS A 215 -8.87 -2.32 -20.90
C LYS A 215 -7.92 -3.37 -20.33
N VAL A 216 -8.07 -4.57 -20.89
CA VAL A 216 -7.09 -5.65 -20.76
C VAL A 216 -6.29 -5.75 -22.05
N LEU A 217 -4.97 -5.73 -21.92
CA LEU A 217 -4.04 -5.83 -23.05
C LEU A 217 -3.11 -7.00 -22.83
N THR A 218 -2.92 -7.83 -23.84
CA THR A 218 -2.13 -9.05 -23.75
C THR A 218 -0.95 -8.99 -24.72
N TYR A 219 0.24 -9.35 -24.24
CA TYR A 219 1.51 -9.24 -24.97
C TYR A 219 2.41 -10.46 -24.76
N GLY A 220 3.58 -10.41 -25.42
CA GLY A 220 4.60 -11.43 -25.36
C GLY A 220 4.40 -12.51 -26.44
N ARG A 221 5.46 -13.32 -26.66
CA ARG A 221 5.47 -14.40 -27.65
C ARG A 221 4.33 -15.39 -27.42
N HIS A 222 4.01 -15.70 -26.17
CA HIS A 222 2.97 -16.61 -25.73
C HIS A 222 1.68 -15.91 -25.29
N LYS A 223 1.55 -14.59 -25.52
CA LYS A 223 0.45 -13.75 -25.03
C LYS A 223 0.29 -13.82 -23.50
N ASN A 224 1.39 -14.02 -22.81
CA ASN A 224 1.45 -14.33 -21.38
C ASN A 224 1.78 -13.11 -20.49
N ILE A 225 1.81 -11.90 -21.06
CA ILE A 225 1.93 -10.66 -20.31
C ILE A 225 0.60 -9.91 -20.42
N ILE A 226 -0.06 -9.73 -19.28
CA ILE A 226 -1.41 -9.15 -19.21
C ILE A 226 -1.34 -7.82 -18.45
N PHE A 227 -1.71 -6.72 -19.11
CA PHE A 227 -1.93 -5.42 -18.48
C PHE A 227 -3.43 -5.17 -18.34
N ASP A 228 -3.90 -5.04 -17.13
CA ASP A 228 -5.29 -4.70 -16.82
C ASP A 228 -5.37 -3.31 -16.21
N THR A 229 -5.97 -2.38 -16.93
CA THR A 229 -6.15 -0.99 -16.49
C THR A 229 -7.58 -0.66 -16.12
N ARG A 230 -8.50 -1.64 -16.16
CA ARG A 230 -9.90 -1.45 -15.80
C ARG A 230 -10.04 -1.03 -14.34
N LYS A 231 -11.09 -0.26 -14.04
CA LYS A 231 -11.53 -0.08 -12.67
C LYS A 231 -12.38 -1.31 -12.29
N LEU A 232 -11.79 -2.21 -11.50
CA LEU A 232 -12.48 -3.43 -11.09
C LEU A 232 -13.40 -3.17 -9.91
N PRO A 233 -14.62 -3.78 -9.90
CA PRO A 233 -15.39 -4.02 -8.68
C PRO A 233 -14.57 -4.82 -7.68
N ILE A 234 -14.95 -4.80 -6.41
CA ILE A 234 -14.19 -5.50 -5.36
C ILE A 234 -14.21 -7.01 -5.58
N GLU A 235 -15.30 -7.55 -6.05
CA GLU A 235 -15.48 -8.97 -6.34
C GLU A 235 -14.48 -9.46 -7.41
N ASP A 236 -14.34 -8.71 -8.50
CA ASP A 236 -13.39 -9.02 -9.59
C ASP A 236 -11.93 -8.89 -9.11
N LEU A 237 -11.64 -7.92 -8.21
CA LEU A 237 -10.31 -7.78 -7.62
C LEU A 237 -9.97 -8.97 -6.72
N ILE A 238 -10.94 -9.48 -5.95
CA ILE A 238 -10.78 -10.67 -5.12
C ILE A 238 -10.53 -11.90 -5.98
N GLU A 239 -11.30 -12.08 -7.06
CA GLU A 239 -11.08 -13.17 -8.01
C GLU A 239 -9.68 -13.10 -8.62
N LEU A 240 -9.20 -11.89 -8.91
CA LEU A 240 -7.85 -11.71 -9.42
C LEU A 240 -6.80 -12.15 -8.40
N TYR A 241 -6.93 -11.77 -7.12
CA TYR A 241 -6.05 -12.27 -6.05
C TYR A 241 -6.15 -13.79 -5.91
N ASN A 242 -7.35 -14.37 -5.97
CA ASN A 242 -7.57 -15.81 -5.84
C ASN A 242 -6.98 -16.59 -7.01
N SER A 243 -6.98 -16.03 -8.22
CA SER A 243 -6.41 -16.65 -9.41
C SER A 243 -4.87 -16.62 -9.44
N ALA A 244 -4.24 -15.82 -8.59
CA ALA A 244 -2.78 -15.68 -8.56
C ALA A 244 -2.12 -16.90 -7.89
N HIS A 245 -1.09 -17.46 -8.52
CA HIS A 245 -0.21 -18.45 -7.92
C HIS A 245 0.85 -17.80 -7.04
N CYS A 246 1.25 -16.58 -7.37
CA CYS A 246 2.20 -15.78 -6.60
C CYS A 246 1.91 -14.30 -6.76
N PHE A 247 1.83 -13.58 -5.64
CA PHE A 247 1.75 -12.12 -5.61
C PHE A 247 3.15 -11.52 -5.44
N ILE A 248 3.46 -10.44 -6.14
CA ILE A 248 4.78 -9.81 -6.11
C ILE A 248 4.64 -8.34 -5.71
N LEU A 249 5.44 -7.87 -4.72
CA LEU A 249 5.52 -6.47 -4.33
C LEU A 249 6.98 -6.04 -4.07
N PRO A 250 7.75 -5.64 -5.10
CA PRO A 250 9.12 -5.15 -4.95
C PRO A 250 9.12 -3.65 -4.64
N SER A 251 8.49 -3.26 -3.55
CA SER A 251 8.31 -1.85 -3.20
C SER A 251 9.59 -1.23 -2.64
N TYR A 252 9.83 0.04 -2.94
CA TYR A 252 10.90 0.87 -2.36
C TYR A 252 10.51 1.45 -1.00
N GLY A 253 9.26 1.33 -0.60
CA GLY A 253 8.72 1.78 0.68
C GLY A 253 7.19 1.72 0.71
N GLU A 254 6.65 1.31 1.84
CA GLU A 254 5.20 1.26 2.10
C GLU A 254 4.89 1.89 3.45
N GLY A 255 3.81 2.67 3.52
CA GLY A 255 3.26 3.08 4.81
C GLY A 255 2.73 1.88 5.60
N TRP A 256 2.01 1.00 4.89
CA TRP A 256 1.57 -0.31 5.38
C TRP A 256 1.83 -1.41 4.35
N GLY A 257 1.18 -1.35 3.19
CA GLY A 257 1.26 -2.34 2.14
C GLY A 257 -0.05 -3.10 1.97
N LEU A 258 -1.17 -2.38 1.83
CA LEU A 258 -2.53 -2.96 1.71
C LEU A 258 -2.60 -4.08 0.68
N THR A 259 -2.06 -3.88 -0.53
CA THR A 259 -2.12 -4.91 -1.59
C THR A 259 -1.38 -6.19 -1.22
N LEU A 260 -0.31 -6.10 -0.42
CA LEU A 260 0.39 -7.27 0.11
C LEU A 260 -0.46 -7.97 1.18
N SER A 261 -0.99 -7.21 2.14
CA SER A 261 -1.83 -7.79 3.21
C SER A 261 -3.12 -8.40 2.65
N GLU A 262 -3.72 -7.81 1.60
CA GLU A 262 -4.86 -8.37 0.86
C GLU A 262 -4.50 -9.70 0.20
N ALA A 263 -3.39 -9.76 -0.54
CA ALA A 263 -2.90 -10.98 -1.17
C ALA A 263 -2.59 -12.07 -0.13
N MET A 264 -1.91 -11.70 0.97
CA MET A 264 -1.61 -12.60 2.08
C MET A 264 -2.90 -13.15 2.71
N ALA A 265 -3.91 -12.30 2.95
CA ALA A 265 -5.20 -12.72 3.51
C ALA A 265 -5.86 -13.81 2.67
N THR A 266 -5.80 -13.71 1.34
CA THR A 266 -6.31 -14.75 0.44
C THR A 266 -5.47 -16.03 0.43
N GLY A 267 -4.32 -16.05 1.09
CA GLY A 267 -3.39 -17.18 1.12
C GLY A 267 -2.50 -17.29 -0.11
N ALA A 268 -2.37 -16.23 -0.91
CA ALA A 268 -1.42 -16.20 -2.02
C ALA A 268 0.02 -16.31 -1.50
N PRO A 269 0.86 -17.19 -2.05
CA PRO A 269 2.30 -17.10 -1.90
C PRO A 269 2.78 -15.71 -2.31
N CYS A 270 3.58 -15.05 -1.47
CA CYS A 270 4.02 -13.68 -1.71
C CYS A 270 5.54 -13.60 -1.83
N VAL A 271 6.01 -12.82 -2.81
CA VAL A 271 7.40 -12.38 -2.99
C VAL A 271 7.41 -10.86 -2.78
N ALA A 272 7.99 -10.37 -1.70
CA ALA A 272 7.92 -8.95 -1.37
C ALA A 272 9.15 -8.47 -0.59
N THR A 273 9.36 -7.15 -0.54
CA THR A 273 10.36 -6.53 0.32
C THR A 273 9.89 -6.50 1.77
N LYS A 274 10.84 -6.68 2.71
CA LYS A 274 10.63 -6.63 4.16
C LYS A 274 11.32 -5.40 4.74
N HIS A 275 10.69 -4.25 4.57
CA HIS A 275 11.15 -2.98 5.16
C HIS A 275 9.98 -2.00 5.28
N THR A 276 10.17 -0.94 6.04
CA THR A 276 9.13 0.05 6.31
C THR A 276 7.83 -0.62 6.83
N GLY A 277 6.65 -0.29 6.30
CA GLY A 277 5.39 -0.83 6.79
C GLY A 277 5.22 -2.34 6.65
N THR A 278 5.80 -2.96 5.61
CA THR A 278 5.66 -4.42 5.40
C THR A 278 6.42 -5.24 6.45
N ALA A 279 7.43 -4.67 7.10
CA ALA A 279 8.23 -5.37 8.11
C ALA A 279 7.43 -5.76 9.37
N ASP A 280 6.31 -5.10 9.64
CA ASP A 280 5.48 -5.40 10.80
C ASP A 280 4.70 -6.72 10.65
N PHE A 281 4.46 -7.18 9.41
CA PHE A 281 3.62 -8.36 9.18
C PHE A 281 4.18 -9.38 8.18
N PHE A 282 5.25 -9.06 7.45
CA PHE A 282 5.82 -9.91 6.41
C PHE A 282 7.25 -10.31 6.74
N ASP A 283 7.56 -11.61 6.64
CA ASP A 283 8.89 -12.20 6.85
C ASP A 283 9.03 -13.55 6.11
N GLU A 284 10.20 -14.19 6.29
CA GLU A 284 10.54 -15.47 5.67
C GLU A 284 9.63 -16.63 6.11
N GLY A 285 8.92 -16.50 7.23
CA GLY A 285 7.95 -17.50 7.71
C GLY A 285 6.65 -17.52 6.91
N VAL A 286 6.28 -16.36 6.32
CA VAL A 286 5.00 -16.17 5.61
C VAL A 286 5.17 -15.82 4.13
N GLY A 287 6.41 -15.66 3.65
CA GLY A 287 6.64 -15.35 2.25
C GLY A 287 8.09 -15.55 1.81
N TYR A 288 8.44 -14.94 0.70
CA TYR A 288 9.76 -14.93 0.09
C TYR A 288 10.24 -13.49 0.06
N VAL A 289 11.31 -13.21 0.81
CA VAL A 289 11.78 -11.85 1.02
C VAL A 289 12.73 -11.44 -0.09
N ILE A 290 12.44 -10.31 -0.74
CA ILE A 290 13.32 -9.67 -1.71
C ILE A 290 14.41 -8.92 -0.93
N GLU A 291 15.68 -9.20 -1.23
CA GLU A 291 16.81 -8.45 -0.70
C GLU A 291 16.76 -6.99 -1.17
N HIS A 292 17.29 -6.09 -0.36
CA HIS A 292 17.35 -4.68 -0.66
C HIS A 292 18.58 -4.03 -0.04
N GLU A 293 18.94 -2.87 -0.54
CA GLU A 293 20.02 -2.05 -0.02
C GLU A 293 19.54 -0.61 0.21
N GLU A 294 20.21 0.12 1.09
CA GLU A 294 19.97 1.56 1.25
C GLU A 294 20.71 2.33 0.16
N ARG A 295 19.97 3.20 -0.54
CA ARG A 295 20.52 4.14 -1.51
C ARG A 295 19.94 5.53 -1.32
N LEU A 296 20.70 6.55 -1.75
CA LEU A 296 20.19 7.92 -1.82
C LEU A 296 19.10 8.01 -2.91
N GLN A 297 18.02 8.67 -2.55
CA GLN A 297 16.86 8.90 -3.42
C GLN A 297 16.48 10.38 -3.38
N GLU A 298 16.15 10.94 -4.53
CA GLU A 298 15.71 12.32 -4.66
C GLU A 298 14.18 12.36 -4.75
N LEU A 299 13.55 12.96 -3.75
CA LEU A 299 12.11 13.20 -3.69
C LEU A 299 11.80 14.61 -4.20
N LYS A 300 11.71 14.77 -5.53
CA LYS A 300 11.59 16.08 -6.20
C LYS A 300 10.42 16.91 -5.70
N ASN A 301 9.27 16.28 -5.46
CA ASN A 301 8.07 16.95 -4.99
C ASN A 301 8.25 17.59 -3.59
N TYR A 302 9.19 17.08 -2.80
CA TYR A 302 9.50 17.55 -1.44
C TYR A 302 10.84 18.27 -1.36
N LYS A 303 11.58 18.40 -2.50
CA LYS A 303 12.94 18.93 -2.54
C LYS A 303 13.85 18.30 -1.47
N LEU A 304 13.70 16.98 -1.29
CA LEU A 304 14.40 16.22 -0.27
C LEU A 304 15.26 15.15 -0.93
N THR A 305 16.53 15.09 -0.56
CA THR A 305 17.40 13.95 -0.80
C THR A 305 17.50 13.17 0.49
N THR A 306 17.07 11.91 0.46
CA THR A 306 17.01 11.01 1.63
C THR A 306 17.55 9.64 1.25
N LYS A 307 17.93 8.86 2.24
CA LYS A 307 18.10 7.43 2.04
C LYS A 307 16.74 6.76 1.89
N GLY A 308 16.71 5.70 1.12
CA GLY A 308 15.55 4.83 0.93
C GLY A 308 16.01 3.43 0.56
N TYR A 309 15.12 2.48 0.62
CA TYR A 309 15.42 1.10 0.27
C TYR A 309 15.25 0.88 -1.23
N THR A 310 16.21 0.16 -1.83
CA THR A 310 16.19 -0.21 -3.24
C THR A 310 16.15 -1.73 -3.33
N PRO A 311 15.05 -2.33 -3.80
CA PRO A 311 14.94 -3.77 -3.95
C PRO A 311 15.91 -4.30 -5.00
N ASP A 312 16.47 -5.49 -4.77
CA ASP A 312 17.34 -6.19 -5.73
C ASP A 312 16.51 -7.00 -6.73
N THR A 313 16.67 -6.68 -8.03
CA THR A 313 15.93 -7.35 -9.11
C THR A 313 16.29 -8.84 -9.22
N ASN A 314 17.57 -9.19 -9.02
CA ASN A 314 18.02 -10.59 -9.13
C ASN A 314 17.47 -11.42 -7.99
N SER A 315 17.44 -10.84 -6.77
CA SER A 315 16.78 -11.46 -5.61
C SER A 315 15.29 -11.65 -5.87
N MET A 316 14.58 -10.65 -6.40
CA MET A 316 13.17 -10.78 -6.77
C MET A 316 12.94 -11.95 -7.73
N VAL A 317 13.69 -12.00 -8.82
CA VAL A 317 13.57 -13.06 -9.84
C VAL A 317 13.90 -14.44 -9.23
N LYS A 318 14.96 -14.54 -8.43
CA LYS A 318 15.34 -15.76 -7.71
C LYS A 318 14.20 -16.27 -6.84
N GLU A 319 13.56 -15.39 -6.08
CA GLU A 319 12.45 -15.76 -5.19
C GLU A 319 11.17 -16.11 -5.97
N MET A 320 10.89 -15.44 -7.10
CA MET A 320 9.81 -15.83 -8.00
C MET A 320 10.00 -17.29 -8.50
N PHE A 321 11.20 -17.64 -8.95
CA PHE A 321 11.51 -19.00 -9.37
C PHE A 321 11.51 -20.01 -8.21
N ALA A 322 11.89 -19.60 -7.01
CA ALA A 322 11.79 -20.45 -5.82
C ALA A 322 10.35 -20.85 -5.50
N VAL A 323 9.39 -19.93 -5.65
CA VAL A 323 7.96 -20.20 -5.53
C VAL A 323 7.50 -21.24 -6.54
N MET A 324 7.89 -21.10 -7.81
CA MET A 324 7.52 -22.06 -8.87
C MET A 324 8.12 -23.43 -8.63
N ARG A 325 9.40 -23.50 -8.26
CA ARG A 325 10.15 -24.75 -8.09
C ARG A 325 9.62 -25.63 -6.96
N ASP A 326 9.16 -25.02 -5.86
CA ASP A 326 8.54 -25.73 -4.75
C ASP A 326 7.22 -25.07 -4.34
N TYR A 327 6.23 -25.21 -5.20
CA TYR A 327 4.93 -24.60 -5.00
C TYR A 327 4.21 -25.15 -3.75
N LYS A 328 4.47 -26.42 -3.37
CA LYS A 328 3.93 -27.01 -2.14
C LYS A 328 4.42 -26.27 -0.89
N LYS A 329 5.70 -25.93 -0.84
CA LYS A 329 6.27 -25.09 0.24
C LYS A 329 5.70 -23.67 0.19
N ALA A 330 5.54 -23.12 -1.01
CA ALA A 330 4.98 -21.77 -1.18
C ALA A 330 3.52 -21.70 -0.68
N LEU A 331 2.70 -22.70 -0.97
CA LEU A 331 1.34 -22.79 -0.42
C LEU A 331 1.29 -22.86 1.11
N LYS A 332 2.23 -23.56 1.75
CA LYS A 332 2.33 -23.58 3.21
C LYS A 332 2.61 -22.18 3.78
N LYS A 333 3.53 -21.43 3.16
CA LYS A 333 3.82 -20.05 3.55
C LYS A 333 2.62 -19.13 3.30
N GLY A 334 1.93 -19.26 2.16
CA GLY A 334 0.71 -18.51 1.86
C GLY A 334 -0.40 -18.77 2.88
N ARG A 335 -0.57 -20.02 3.33
CA ARG A 335 -1.52 -20.34 4.40
C ARG A 335 -1.13 -19.72 5.74
N ALA A 336 0.15 -19.75 6.10
CA ALA A 336 0.65 -19.10 7.31
C ALA A 336 0.46 -17.57 7.24
N ALA A 337 0.66 -16.97 6.05
CA ALA A 337 0.41 -15.56 5.79
C ALA A 337 -1.06 -15.20 6.02
N SER A 338 -1.98 -15.99 5.47
CA SER A 338 -3.43 -15.77 5.66
C SER A 338 -3.83 -15.85 7.12
N ILE A 339 -3.34 -16.85 7.86
CA ILE A 339 -3.60 -16.98 9.29
C ILE A 339 -3.11 -15.75 10.03
N ARG A 340 -1.87 -15.28 9.77
CA ARG A 340 -1.31 -14.09 10.42
C ARG A 340 -2.17 -12.85 10.16
N ILE A 341 -2.48 -12.55 8.91
CA ILE A 341 -3.23 -11.35 8.54
C ILE A 341 -4.65 -11.39 9.09
N LEU A 342 -5.38 -12.47 8.87
CA LEU A 342 -6.78 -12.58 9.31
C LEU A 342 -6.91 -12.66 10.83
N LYS A 343 -5.88 -13.15 11.52
CA LYS A 343 -5.85 -13.17 12.98
C LYS A 343 -5.50 -11.81 13.57
N ASP A 344 -4.49 -11.10 13.03
CA ASP A 344 -3.86 -9.99 13.77
C ASP A 344 -4.10 -8.62 13.14
N PHE A 345 -4.36 -8.54 11.81
CA PHE A 345 -4.40 -7.29 11.05
C PHE A 345 -5.71 -7.13 10.28
N THR A 346 -6.83 -7.02 11.04
CA THR A 346 -8.15 -6.72 10.46
C THR A 346 -8.57 -5.28 10.76
N TRP A 347 -9.42 -4.70 9.93
CA TRP A 347 -9.96 -3.36 10.17
C TRP A 347 -10.72 -3.27 11.50
N GLU A 348 -11.39 -4.34 11.93
CA GLU A 348 -12.07 -4.40 13.22
C GLU A 348 -11.07 -4.25 14.38
N LYS A 349 -9.96 -4.99 14.34
CA LYS A 349 -8.91 -4.89 15.36
C LYS A 349 -8.21 -3.54 15.34
N SER A 350 -7.98 -3.01 14.15
CA SER A 350 -7.39 -1.68 13.98
C SER A 350 -8.29 -0.60 14.58
N ALA A 351 -9.60 -0.66 14.29
CA ALA A 351 -10.58 0.27 14.85
C ALA A 351 -10.70 0.14 16.38
N HIS A 352 -10.68 -1.09 16.91
CA HIS A 352 -10.65 -1.31 18.35
C HIS A 352 -9.40 -0.70 18.98
N ARG A 353 -8.23 -0.92 18.38
CA ARG A 353 -6.97 -0.32 18.82
C ARG A 353 -7.02 1.20 18.80
N MET A 354 -7.57 1.79 17.73
CA MET A 354 -7.76 3.24 17.65
C MET A 354 -8.67 3.75 18.77
N HIS A 355 -9.78 3.07 19.01
CA HIS A 355 -10.70 3.41 20.12
C HIS A 355 -9.98 3.37 21.47
N GLU A 356 -9.20 2.33 21.78
CA GLU A 356 -8.42 2.25 23.00
C GLU A 356 -7.43 3.40 23.14
N ILE A 357 -6.76 3.78 22.05
CA ILE A 357 -5.84 4.92 22.04
C ILE A 357 -6.61 6.21 22.34
N LEU A 358 -7.68 6.48 21.60
CA LEU A 358 -8.48 7.71 21.77
C LEU A 358 -9.07 7.85 23.18
N ARG A 359 -9.51 6.74 23.79
CA ARG A 359 -10.01 6.72 25.18
C ARG A 359 -9.00 7.25 26.19
N ARG A 360 -7.70 7.04 25.98
CA ARG A 360 -6.64 7.54 26.89
C ARG A 360 -6.50 9.07 26.85
N TYR A 361 -6.98 9.69 25.79
CA TYR A 361 -6.93 11.14 25.57
C TYR A 361 -8.31 11.80 25.65
N GLU A 362 -9.35 11.06 26.08
CA GLU A 362 -10.66 11.65 26.35
C GLU A 362 -10.53 12.70 27.45
N PRO A 363 -10.92 13.97 27.23
CA PRO A 363 -10.90 14.97 28.29
C PRO A 363 -11.73 14.47 29.48
N CYS A 364 -11.12 14.43 30.67
CA CYS A 364 -11.85 14.15 31.91
C CYS A 364 -13.07 15.06 31.99
N GLN A 365 -14.26 14.49 32.04
CA GLN A 365 -15.53 15.23 32.25
C GLN A 365 -15.63 15.77 33.71
N SER A 366 -14.54 15.85 34.45
CA SER A 366 -14.49 16.45 35.78
C SER A 366 -14.12 17.92 35.67
N LEU A 367 -15.10 18.77 35.82
CA LEU A 367 -15.13 20.16 36.27
C LEU A 367 -16.09 21.03 35.43
N GLN A 368 -17.33 20.55 35.26
CA GLN A 368 -18.44 21.49 35.28
C GLN A 368 -18.87 21.62 36.75
N SER A 369 -18.26 22.55 37.45
CA SER A 369 -18.81 23.05 38.70
C SER A 369 -20.22 23.61 38.40
N PRO A 370 -21.24 23.24 39.16
CA PRO A 370 -22.53 23.88 39.04
C PRO A 370 -22.39 25.33 39.49
N THR A 371 -22.67 26.24 38.61
CA THR A 371 -22.99 27.64 38.95
C THR A 371 -24.43 27.76 39.40
#